data_dc07b587ab288ae0fb82fdd019d8441f
#
_entry.id   dc07b587ab288ae0fb82fdd019d8441f
#
_cell.length_a   1.000
_cell.length_b   1.000
_cell.length_c   1.000
_cell.angle_alpha   90.00
_cell.angle_beta   90.00
_cell.angle_gamma   90.00
#
_symmetry.space_group_name_H-M   'P 1'
#
loop_
_entity.id
_entity.type
_entity.pdbx_description
1 polymer ?
#
loop_
_entity_poly.entity_id
_entity_poly.type
_entity_poly.pdbx_seq_one_letter_code
_entity_poly.pdbx_strand_id
1 'polypeptide(L)'
;MLDGPFAKRKMWSNIGLQSRKGPTWGQMGRSMIRGILNSARNVHPQDNSPQAASARRIQGFHELDGIEFLARVDVEKDAKGEDRNVVKLVVEPDHKDYAALMGTATKASAGGGNSGAPATAAPQQATTQHPPVPGKPAWAQ
;
A
#
# COMPACT_ATOMS: atom_id res chain seq x y z
N MET A 1 11.85 7.57 -7.59
CA MET A 1 12.46 6.67 -6.60
C MET A 1 12.66 7.46 -5.32
N LEU A 2 12.19 6.95 -4.19
CA LEU A 2 12.26 7.65 -2.90
C LEU A 2 13.56 7.35 -2.17
N ASP A 3 14.06 6.12 -2.28
CA ASP A 3 15.24 5.64 -1.59
C ASP A 3 16.14 4.80 -2.50
N GLY A 4 17.33 4.46 -2.01
CA GLY A 4 18.34 3.69 -2.71
C GLY A 4 19.36 4.54 -3.48
N PRO A 5 20.31 3.90 -4.19
CA PRO A 5 21.41 4.59 -4.87
C PRO A 5 20.95 5.55 -5.99
N PHE A 6 19.70 5.42 -6.42
CA PHE A 6 19.08 6.25 -7.45
C PHE A 6 17.92 7.10 -6.93
N ALA A 7 17.93 7.44 -5.63
CA ALA A 7 16.94 8.30 -5.03
C ALA A 7 16.72 9.59 -5.84
N LYS A 8 15.47 10.08 -5.85
CA LYS A 8 15.01 11.26 -6.63
C LYS A 8 15.00 11.09 -8.15
N ARG A 9 15.46 9.98 -8.71
CA ARG A 9 15.29 9.71 -10.15
C ARG A 9 13.83 9.40 -10.50
N LYS A 10 13.41 9.94 -11.64
CA LYS A 10 12.14 9.59 -12.27
C LYS A 10 12.37 8.47 -13.29
N MET A 11 11.44 7.56 -13.37
CA MET A 11 11.41 6.55 -14.43
C MET A 11 10.00 6.43 -14.97
N TRP A 12 9.89 6.03 -16.21
CA TRP A 12 8.63 5.89 -16.91
C TRP A 12 8.45 4.44 -17.33
N SER A 13 7.28 3.89 -17.10
CA SER A 13 6.93 2.53 -17.53
C SER A 13 5.51 2.51 -18.05
N ASN A 14 5.28 1.77 -19.13
CA ASN A 14 3.96 1.58 -19.70
C ASN A 14 3.35 0.30 -19.13
N ILE A 15 2.18 0.42 -18.49
CA ILE A 15 1.40 -0.72 -18.01
C ILE A 15 0.24 -0.95 -18.98
N GLY A 16 0.32 -2.00 -19.78
CA GLY A 16 -0.71 -2.33 -20.73
C GLY A 16 -1.87 -3.08 -20.06
N LEU A 17 -3.09 -2.57 -20.21
CA LEU A 17 -4.30 -3.19 -19.66
C LEU A 17 -5.15 -3.88 -20.71
N GLN A 18 -4.97 -3.51 -21.95
CA GLN A 18 -5.66 -4.08 -23.12
C GLN A 18 -4.69 -4.24 -24.28
N SER A 19 -4.89 -5.25 -25.09
CA SER A 19 -4.13 -5.48 -26.32
C SER A 19 -5.01 -6.11 -27.38
N ARG A 20 -4.87 -5.64 -28.63
CA ARG A 20 -5.49 -6.27 -29.80
C ARG A 20 -4.81 -7.60 -30.17
N LYS A 21 -3.59 -7.84 -29.70
CA LYS A 21 -2.79 -9.05 -29.99
C LYS A 21 -3.05 -10.21 -29.02
N GLY A 22 -3.99 -10.05 -28.08
CA GLY A 22 -4.36 -11.11 -27.14
C GLY A 22 -4.37 -10.65 -25.67
N PRO A 23 -4.85 -11.51 -24.74
CA PRO A 23 -5.12 -11.16 -23.36
C PRO A 23 -3.84 -11.05 -22.50
N THR A 24 -2.73 -11.67 -22.91
CA THR A 24 -1.50 -11.79 -22.09
C THR A 24 -0.96 -10.44 -21.63
N TRP A 25 -0.88 -9.46 -22.51
CA TRP A 25 -0.40 -8.12 -22.20
C TRP A 25 -1.26 -7.45 -21.12
N GLY A 26 -2.57 -7.54 -21.26
CA GLY A 26 -3.50 -6.99 -20.27
C GLY A 26 -3.46 -7.73 -18.93
N GLN A 27 -3.22 -9.04 -18.93
CA GLN A 27 -3.05 -9.83 -17.72
C GLN A 27 -1.76 -9.44 -16.99
N MET A 28 -0.66 -9.25 -17.71
CA MET A 28 0.60 -8.77 -17.12
C MET A 28 0.45 -7.41 -16.47
N GLY A 29 -0.22 -6.47 -17.13
CA GLY A 29 -0.48 -5.15 -16.56
C GLY A 29 -1.36 -5.18 -15.32
N ARG A 30 -2.42 -5.97 -15.31
CA ARG A 30 -3.27 -6.16 -14.13
C ARG A 30 -2.52 -6.83 -12.98
N SER A 31 -1.68 -7.83 -13.27
CA SER A 31 -0.83 -8.47 -12.27
C SER A 31 0.18 -7.49 -11.66
N MET A 32 0.75 -6.61 -12.49
CA MET A 32 1.66 -5.57 -11.99
C MET A 32 0.94 -4.58 -11.07
N ILE A 33 -0.25 -4.11 -11.44
CA ILE A 33 -1.06 -3.22 -10.58
C ILE A 33 -1.42 -3.92 -9.27
N ARG A 34 -1.82 -5.19 -9.33
CA ARG A 34 -2.09 -5.99 -8.12
C ARG A 34 -0.86 -6.08 -7.21
N GLY A 35 0.31 -6.33 -7.78
CA GLY A 35 1.58 -6.35 -7.03
C GLY A 35 1.89 -5.01 -6.38
N ILE A 36 1.70 -3.89 -7.10
CA ILE A 36 1.86 -2.54 -6.56
C ILE A 36 0.96 -2.32 -5.33
N LEU A 37 -0.33 -2.69 -5.43
CA LEU A 37 -1.28 -2.57 -4.33
C LEU A 37 -0.93 -3.48 -3.15
N ASN A 38 -0.51 -4.72 -3.41
CA ASN A 38 -0.03 -5.65 -2.38
C ASN A 38 1.19 -5.08 -1.64
N SER A 39 2.16 -4.59 -2.39
CA SER A 39 3.38 -3.99 -1.82
C SER A 39 3.08 -2.75 -1.00
N ALA A 40 2.29 -1.82 -1.54
CA ALA A 40 1.96 -0.55 -0.90
C ALA A 40 1.07 -0.70 0.34
N ARG A 41 0.17 -1.67 0.34
CA ARG A 41 -0.84 -1.89 1.39
C ARG A 41 -0.52 -3.08 2.30
N ASN A 42 0.67 -3.65 2.18
CA ASN A 42 1.15 -4.80 2.96
C ASN A 42 0.18 -5.98 2.93
N VAL A 43 -0.28 -6.34 1.73
CA VAL A 43 -1.20 -7.46 1.51
C VAL A 43 -0.43 -8.63 0.92
N HIS A 44 -0.46 -9.78 1.62
CA HIS A 44 0.20 -10.98 1.12
C HIS A 44 -0.43 -11.44 -0.21
N PRO A 45 0.36 -11.76 -1.26
CA PRO A 45 -0.16 -12.04 -2.60
C PRO A 45 -1.14 -13.22 -2.66
N GLN A 46 -1.01 -14.19 -1.75
CA GLN A 46 -1.89 -15.36 -1.64
C GLN A 46 -3.08 -15.16 -0.68
N ASP A 47 -3.14 -14.04 0.01
CA ASP A 47 -4.30 -13.73 0.86
C ASP A 47 -5.52 -13.38 -0.01
N ASN A 48 -6.55 -14.20 0.09
CA ASN A 48 -7.83 -14.05 -0.62
C ASN A 48 -8.98 -13.71 0.33
N SER A 49 -8.67 -13.24 1.53
CA SER A 49 -9.69 -12.76 2.47
C SER A 49 -10.48 -11.57 1.91
N PRO A 50 -11.70 -11.31 2.40
CA PRO A 50 -12.47 -10.13 2.02
C PRO A 50 -11.73 -8.83 2.27
N GLN A 51 -10.92 -8.76 3.34
CA GLN A 51 -10.09 -7.61 3.68
C GLN A 51 -8.99 -7.39 2.61
N ALA A 52 -8.30 -8.46 2.20
CA ALA A 52 -7.29 -8.40 1.15
C ALA A 52 -7.91 -8.02 -0.20
N ALA A 53 -9.09 -8.54 -0.51
CA ALA A 53 -9.82 -8.16 -1.72
C ALA A 53 -10.20 -6.68 -1.72
N SER A 54 -10.68 -6.15 -0.59
CA SER A 54 -10.96 -4.72 -0.42
C SER A 54 -9.70 -3.87 -0.56
N ALA A 55 -8.59 -4.29 0.04
CA ALA A 55 -7.32 -3.59 -0.04
C ALA A 55 -6.75 -3.55 -1.47
N ARG A 56 -7.10 -4.49 -2.33
CA ARG A 56 -6.70 -4.50 -3.76
C ARG A 56 -7.66 -3.74 -4.67
N ARG A 57 -8.81 -3.33 -4.16
CA ARG A 57 -9.80 -2.62 -4.96
C ARG A 57 -9.44 -1.15 -5.08
N ILE A 58 -9.50 -0.63 -6.28
CA ILE A 58 -9.41 0.79 -6.60
C ILE A 58 -10.61 1.18 -7.46
N GLN A 59 -11.13 2.36 -7.26
CA GLN A 59 -12.24 2.90 -8.06
C GLN A 59 -11.75 3.54 -9.36
N GLY A 60 -10.48 3.94 -9.41
CA GLY A 60 -9.87 4.51 -10.59
C GLY A 60 -8.35 4.62 -10.45
N PHE A 61 -7.68 4.87 -11.57
CA PHE A 61 -6.21 4.96 -11.60
C PHE A 61 -5.65 6.15 -10.80
N HIS A 62 -6.47 7.16 -10.52
CA HIS A 62 -6.08 8.28 -9.67
C HIS A 62 -5.70 7.84 -8.24
N GLU A 63 -6.23 6.70 -7.77
CA GLU A 63 -5.85 6.14 -6.47
C GLU A 63 -4.45 5.53 -6.44
N LEU A 64 -3.83 5.36 -7.60
CA LEU A 64 -2.43 4.93 -7.71
C LEU A 64 -1.45 6.12 -7.62
N ASP A 65 -1.96 7.34 -7.68
CA ASP A 65 -1.14 8.53 -7.53
C ASP A 65 -0.66 8.67 -6.09
N GLY A 66 0.62 8.94 -5.90
CA GLY A 66 1.23 9.03 -4.58
C GLY A 66 1.42 7.72 -3.82
N ILE A 67 1.06 6.57 -4.39
CA ILE A 67 1.33 5.27 -3.75
C ILE A 67 2.83 4.98 -3.74
N GLU A 68 3.32 4.59 -2.57
CA GLU A 68 4.70 4.12 -2.38
C GLU A 68 4.73 2.60 -2.33
N PHE A 69 5.61 2.00 -3.09
CA PHE A 69 5.80 0.55 -3.14
C PHE A 69 7.25 0.18 -3.39
N LEU A 70 7.62 -1.04 -3.07
CA LEU A 70 8.94 -1.58 -3.33
C LEU A 70 9.02 -2.18 -4.72
N ALA A 71 10.08 -1.84 -5.45
CA ALA A 71 10.33 -2.40 -6.76
C ALA A 71 11.81 -2.71 -6.96
N ARG A 72 12.08 -3.83 -7.61
CA ARG A 72 13.40 -4.09 -8.17
C ARG A 72 13.50 -3.45 -9.55
N VAL A 73 14.42 -2.54 -9.67
CA VAL A 73 14.72 -1.84 -10.92
C VAL A 73 15.97 -2.44 -11.53
N ASP A 74 15.93 -2.65 -12.83
CA ASP A 74 17.04 -3.17 -13.62
C ASP A 74 17.31 -2.26 -14.82
N VAL A 75 18.42 -2.46 -15.49
CA VAL A 75 18.78 -1.74 -16.71
C VAL A 75 18.65 -2.69 -17.88
N GLU A 76 17.81 -2.34 -18.84
CA GLU A 76 17.62 -3.10 -20.09
C GLU A 76 17.86 -2.18 -21.29
N LYS A 77 18.30 -2.78 -22.38
CA LYS A 77 18.43 -2.06 -23.65
C LYS A 77 17.07 -1.92 -24.32
N ASP A 78 16.80 -0.73 -24.79
CA ASP A 78 15.60 -0.47 -25.59
C ASP A 78 15.78 -0.92 -27.05
N ALA A 79 14.76 -0.71 -27.87
CA ALA A 79 14.79 -1.08 -29.29
C ALA A 79 15.87 -0.34 -30.11
N LYS A 80 16.43 0.74 -29.56
CA LYS A 80 17.51 1.53 -30.16
C LYS A 80 18.89 1.15 -29.61
N GLY A 81 18.94 0.21 -28.66
CA GLY A 81 20.17 -0.20 -27.98
C GLY A 81 20.61 0.72 -26.84
N GLU A 82 19.78 1.69 -26.44
CA GLU A 82 20.05 2.59 -25.33
C GLU A 82 19.65 1.96 -23.98
N ASP A 83 20.40 2.25 -22.95
CA ASP A 83 20.13 1.76 -21.60
C ASP A 83 18.95 2.51 -20.99
N ARG A 84 17.96 1.77 -20.53
CA ARG A 84 16.80 2.31 -19.81
C ARG A 84 16.53 1.56 -18.52
N ASN A 85 16.07 2.27 -17.51
CA ASN A 85 15.62 1.66 -16.27
C ASN A 85 14.22 1.05 -16.45
N VAL A 86 14.05 -0.19 -16.00
CA VAL A 86 12.77 -0.91 -16.05
C VAL A 86 12.43 -1.46 -14.67
N VAL A 87 11.15 -1.47 -14.32
CA VAL A 87 10.67 -2.22 -13.15
C VAL A 87 10.65 -3.69 -13.51
N LYS A 88 11.59 -4.44 -12.97
CA LYS A 88 11.72 -5.88 -13.23
C LYS A 88 10.71 -6.69 -12.41
N LEU A 89 10.52 -6.29 -11.16
CA LEU A 89 9.68 -6.98 -10.21
C LEU A 89 9.14 -5.99 -9.18
N VAL A 90 7.87 -6.11 -8.86
CA VAL A 90 7.30 -5.48 -7.66
C VAL A 90 7.56 -6.41 -6.49
N VAL A 91 8.17 -5.89 -5.43
CA VAL A 91 8.51 -6.66 -4.22
C VAL A 91 7.28 -6.66 -3.33
N GLU A 92 6.68 -7.82 -3.14
CA GLU A 92 5.47 -8.03 -2.36
C GLU A 92 5.80 -8.55 -0.94
N PRO A 93 4.86 -8.57 0.00
CA PRO A 93 5.09 -8.96 1.40
C PRO A 93 5.62 -10.38 1.64
N ASP A 94 5.45 -11.30 0.68
CA ASP A 94 6.01 -12.65 0.73
C ASP A 94 7.52 -12.71 0.40
N HIS A 95 8.08 -11.63 -0.13
CA HIS A 95 9.50 -11.58 -0.45
C HIS A 95 10.32 -11.36 0.82
N LYS A 96 11.40 -12.14 0.98
CA LYS A 96 12.29 -12.12 2.16
C LYS A 96 12.84 -10.73 2.53
N ASP A 97 13.06 -9.89 1.54
CA ASP A 97 13.65 -8.55 1.74
C ASP A 97 12.59 -7.46 1.97
N TYR A 98 11.29 -7.79 1.86
CA TYR A 98 10.21 -6.81 1.94
C TYR A 98 10.19 -6.07 3.28
N ALA A 99 10.20 -6.79 4.39
CA ALA A 99 10.13 -6.21 5.73
C ALA A 99 11.30 -5.27 6.04
N ALA A 100 12.51 -5.68 5.64
CA ALA A 100 13.72 -4.87 5.86
C ALA A 100 13.69 -3.59 5.02
N LEU A 101 13.30 -3.68 3.76
CA LEU A 101 13.28 -2.55 2.83
C LEU A 101 12.13 -1.58 3.10
N MET A 102 10.93 -2.09 3.45
CA MET A 102 9.80 -1.22 3.85
C MET A 102 10.06 -0.52 5.18
N GLY A 103 10.72 -1.18 6.13
CA GLY A 103 11.09 -0.59 7.41
C GLY A 103 12.07 0.58 7.25
N THR A 104 12.99 0.52 6.30
CA THR A 104 13.90 1.62 5.98
C THR A 104 13.23 2.76 5.22
N ALA A 105 12.34 2.45 4.28
CA ALA A 105 11.58 3.46 3.51
C ALA A 105 10.65 4.28 4.41
N THR A 106 9.95 3.65 5.32
CA THR A 106 9.06 4.34 6.29
C THR A 106 9.86 5.27 7.21
N LYS A 107 11.08 4.89 7.58
CA LYS A 107 11.98 5.72 8.39
C LYS A 107 12.51 6.94 7.65
N ALA A 108 12.74 6.83 6.35
CA ALA A 108 13.18 7.94 5.50
C ALA A 108 12.07 8.97 5.25
N SER A 109 10.82 8.53 5.20
CA SER A 109 9.64 9.41 5.04
C SER A 109 9.21 10.11 6.33
N ALA A 110 9.56 9.55 7.51
CA ALA A 110 9.23 10.11 8.83
C ALA A 110 10.22 11.17 9.33
N GLY A 111 11.24 11.53 8.56
CA GLY A 111 12.29 12.51 8.91
C GLY A 111 11.90 13.98 8.74
N GLY A 112 10.67 14.36 9.05
CA GLY A 112 10.18 15.73 9.01
C GLY A 112 9.31 16.07 10.21
N GLY A 113 9.92 16.36 11.38
CA GLY A 113 9.36 17.23 12.42
C GLY A 113 8.38 16.62 13.42
N ASN A 114 8.74 16.40 14.59
CA ASN A 114 8.42 17.06 15.85
C ASN A 114 8.69 16.16 17.06
N SER A 115 9.65 16.61 17.85
CA SER A 115 9.89 16.08 19.20
C SER A 115 8.73 16.46 20.11
N GLY A 116 7.90 15.49 20.50
CA GLY A 116 6.90 15.61 21.56
C GLY A 116 7.04 14.42 22.51
N ALA A 117 7.44 14.70 23.74
CA ALA A 117 7.68 13.73 24.80
C ALA A 117 6.46 12.86 25.13
N PRO A 118 6.67 11.64 25.66
CA PRO A 118 5.56 10.78 26.06
C PRO A 118 4.96 11.23 27.38
N ALA A 119 3.71 11.62 27.36
CA ALA A 119 2.92 11.76 28.57
C ALA A 119 2.37 10.38 28.98
N THR A 120 2.85 9.88 30.08
CA THR A 120 2.33 8.73 30.78
C THR A 120 0.92 9.04 31.28
N ALA A 121 -0.10 8.42 30.75
CA ALA A 121 -1.44 8.45 31.33
C ALA A 121 -1.86 7.04 31.72
N ALA A 122 -2.04 6.83 33.02
CA ALA A 122 -2.59 5.62 33.61
C ALA A 122 -4.07 5.43 33.22
N PRO A 123 -4.58 4.19 33.16
CA PRO A 123 -5.97 3.95 32.85
C PRO A 123 -6.87 4.29 34.02
N GLN A 124 -7.72 5.29 33.89
CA GLN A 124 -8.84 5.50 34.81
C GLN A 124 -9.98 4.57 34.41
N GLN A 125 -10.35 3.71 35.35
CA GLN A 125 -11.59 2.95 35.30
C GLN A 125 -12.79 3.90 35.35
N ALA A 126 -13.56 3.95 34.26
CA ALA A 126 -14.85 4.59 34.28
C ALA A 126 -15.89 3.61 34.81
N THR A 127 -16.36 3.85 36.03
CA THR A 127 -17.55 3.24 36.59
C THR A 127 -18.77 3.79 35.85
N THR A 128 -19.40 2.96 35.05
CA THR A 128 -20.71 3.26 34.43
C THR A 128 -21.79 3.22 35.51
N GLN A 129 -22.18 4.38 36.01
CA GLN A 129 -23.46 4.52 36.72
C GLN A 129 -24.60 4.57 35.72
N HIS A 130 -25.46 3.56 35.78
CA HIS A 130 -26.68 3.48 35.03
C HIS A 130 -27.70 4.48 35.62
N PRO A 131 -28.31 5.38 34.84
CA PRO A 131 -29.38 6.22 35.34
C PRO A 131 -30.66 5.38 35.57
N PRO A 132 -31.47 5.65 36.60
CA PRO A 132 -32.69 4.92 36.87
C PRO A 132 -33.73 5.16 35.74
N VAL A 133 -34.31 4.08 35.32
CA VAL A 133 -35.38 4.07 34.31
C VAL A 133 -36.65 4.73 34.93
N PRO A 134 -37.24 5.75 34.35
CA PRO A 134 -38.51 6.27 34.84
C PRO A 134 -39.63 5.25 34.64
N GLY A 135 -40.44 5.05 35.69
CA GLY A 135 -41.53 4.09 35.70
C GLY A 135 -42.58 4.34 34.60
N LYS A 136 -43.21 3.23 34.17
CA LYS A 136 -44.29 3.26 33.19
C LYS A 136 -45.36 4.27 33.54
N PRO A 137 -45.87 5.07 32.57
CA PRO A 137 -47.01 5.95 32.80
C PRO A 137 -48.28 5.16 33.09
N ALA A 138 -49.16 5.72 33.90
CA ALA A 138 -50.37 5.08 34.44
C ALA A 138 -51.41 4.61 33.41
N TRP A 139 -51.25 4.98 32.13
CA TRP A 139 -52.14 4.57 31.04
C TRP A 139 -51.73 3.22 30.37
N ALA A 140 -50.63 2.64 30.78
CA ALA A 140 -50.06 1.39 30.22
C ALA A 140 -50.44 0.13 31.05
N GLN A 141 -51.68 0.13 31.57
CA GLN A 141 -52.22 -1.07 32.18
C GLN A 141 -53.12 -1.79 31.16
#